data_81282d9cb339e064c6a125a12bec3abc
#
_entry.id   81282d9cb339e064c6a125a12bec3abc
#
_cell.length_a   1.000
_cell.length_b   1.000
_cell.length_c   1.000
_cell.angle_alpha   90.00
_cell.angle_beta   90.00
_cell.angle_gamma   90.00
#
_symmetry.space_group_name_H-M   'P 1'
#
loop_
_entity.id
_entity.type
_entity.pdbx_description
1 polymer ?
#
loop_
_entity_poly.entity_id
_entity_poly.type
_entity_poly.pdbx_seq_one_letter_code
_entity_poly.pdbx_strand_id
1 'polypeptide(L)'
;MAKALPIPQIKPDKPVAGCLPAIVETRIGEIVSFRQQVVKGSTDAVHDMRVAGRRLQTVLMVFSELIPQNKVLKFKKRLRRLTRRLGTVRQYDVLLEVFSSAIKCSDDKQLTVRNLLLARYSTSRKEAHDNLLNLLEEIEESDIFRRFIGSVNTSQAPGMKKAYRNIEKFSFAEKMRDSIGDLVGDFSSGVTRALRHEDSVEILHEMRIAGKPLRYAME
;
A
#
# COMPACT_ATOMS: atom_id res chain seq x y z
N MET A 1 11.22 7.30 -5.08
CA MET A 1 10.04 6.87 -4.27
C MET A 1 9.03 8.00 -4.30
N ALA A 2 7.81 7.75 -4.74
CA ALA A 2 6.76 8.77 -4.79
C ALA A 2 6.53 9.37 -3.41
N LYS A 3 6.63 10.70 -3.34
CA LYS A 3 6.26 11.46 -2.15
C LYS A 3 4.74 11.36 -1.96
N ALA A 4 4.28 11.19 -0.72
CA ALA A 4 2.85 11.21 -0.43
C ALA A 4 2.24 12.55 -0.80
N LEU A 5 1.07 12.53 -1.44
CA LEU A 5 0.34 13.77 -1.71
C LEU A 5 -0.15 14.38 -0.39
N PRO A 6 -0.04 15.71 -0.23
CA PRO A 6 -0.61 16.37 0.93
C PRO A 6 -2.13 16.19 0.92
N ILE A 7 -2.71 15.98 2.10
CA ILE A 7 -4.15 15.85 2.22
C ILE A 7 -4.73 17.22 2.57
N PRO A 8 -5.55 17.81 1.70
CA PRO A 8 -6.08 19.13 1.94
C PRO A 8 -7.06 19.12 3.13
N GLN A 9 -7.12 20.25 3.85
CA GLN A 9 -8.15 20.51 4.88
C GLN A 9 -8.09 19.67 6.16
N ILE A 10 -7.04 18.89 6.39
CA ILE A 10 -6.84 18.24 7.69
C ILE A 10 -6.32 19.27 8.69
N LYS A 11 -7.04 19.41 9.80
CA LYS A 11 -6.59 20.19 10.96
C LYS A 11 -6.59 19.26 12.19
N PRO A 12 -5.63 19.43 13.12
CA PRO A 12 -5.47 18.55 14.29
C PRO A 12 -6.73 18.47 15.17
N ASP A 13 -7.43 19.57 15.29
CA ASP A 13 -8.64 19.76 16.10
C ASP A 13 -9.94 19.31 15.42
N LYS A 14 -9.92 19.05 14.11
CA LYS A 14 -11.12 18.59 13.41
C LYS A 14 -11.55 17.20 13.88
N PRO A 15 -12.88 16.93 13.94
CA PRO A 15 -13.37 15.58 14.16
C PRO A 15 -12.78 14.60 13.13
N VAL A 16 -12.26 13.48 13.58
CA VAL A 16 -11.60 12.48 12.73
C VAL A 16 -12.52 11.97 11.61
N ALA A 17 -13.79 11.80 11.91
CA ALA A 17 -14.79 11.38 10.92
C ALA A 17 -14.89 12.38 9.74
N GLY A 18 -14.78 13.68 10.00
CA GLY A 18 -14.80 14.71 8.97
C GLY A 18 -13.55 14.77 8.10
N CYS A 19 -12.43 14.19 8.56
CA CYS A 19 -11.18 14.13 7.81
C CYS A 19 -11.10 12.90 6.89
N LEU A 20 -11.76 11.81 7.25
CA LEU A 20 -11.63 10.51 6.59
C LEU A 20 -11.97 10.52 5.08
N PRO A 21 -13.03 11.20 4.61
CA PRO A 21 -13.32 11.27 3.17
C PRO A 21 -12.17 11.83 2.35
N ALA A 22 -11.63 12.98 2.76
CA ALA A 22 -10.51 13.62 2.07
C ALA A 22 -9.25 12.75 2.07
N ILE A 23 -8.97 12.03 3.17
CA ILE A 23 -7.86 11.09 3.28
C ILE A 23 -8.03 9.96 2.26
N VAL A 24 -9.18 9.30 2.25
CA VAL A 24 -9.46 8.17 1.36
C VAL A 24 -9.42 8.60 -0.11
N GLU A 25 -10.05 9.72 -0.44
CA GLU A 25 -10.07 10.26 -1.80
C GLU A 25 -8.65 10.57 -2.30
N THR A 26 -7.84 11.27 -1.49
CA THR A 26 -6.46 11.59 -1.85
C THR A 26 -5.63 10.32 -2.06
N ARG A 27 -5.71 9.35 -1.17
CA ARG A 27 -4.94 8.09 -1.30
C ARG A 27 -5.41 7.20 -2.45
N ILE A 28 -6.69 7.22 -2.81
CA ILE A 28 -7.19 6.59 -4.03
C ILE A 28 -6.70 7.35 -5.26
N GLY A 29 -6.74 8.68 -5.24
CA GLY A 29 -6.23 9.53 -6.31
C GLY A 29 -4.75 9.27 -6.61
N GLU A 30 -3.92 9.04 -5.58
CA GLU A 30 -2.51 8.63 -5.76
C GLU A 30 -2.40 7.31 -6.57
N ILE A 31 -3.22 6.31 -6.27
CA ILE A 31 -3.20 5.05 -7.00
C ILE A 31 -3.59 5.26 -8.47
N VAL A 32 -4.67 6.01 -8.69
CA VAL A 32 -5.20 6.27 -10.04
C VAL A 32 -4.23 7.08 -10.90
N SER A 33 -3.49 8.03 -10.30
CA SER A 33 -2.54 8.89 -11.02
C SER A 33 -1.41 8.12 -11.72
N PHE A 34 -1.01 6.97 -11.18
CA PHE A 34 0.03 6.14 -11.77
C PHE A 34 -0.46 5.19 -12.88
N ARG A 35 -1.79 5.05 -13.05
CA ARG A 35 -2.38 4.02 -13.92
C ARG A 35 -1.83 4.07 -15.35
N GLN A 36 -1.84 5.23 -15.97
CA GLN A 36 -1.41 5.35 -17.38
C GLN A 36 0.05 4.93 -17.58
N GLN A 37 0.92 5.29 -16.64
CA GLN A 37 2.33 4.93 -16.73
C GLN A 37 2.59 3.46 -16.41
N VAL A 38 1.80 2.87 -15.50
CA VAL A 38 1.82 1.41 -15.25
C VAL A 38 1.38 0.66 -16.52
N VAL A 39 0.33 1.09 -17.20
CA VAL A 39 -0.11 0.49 -18.47
C VAL A 39 1.01 0.54 -19.53
N LYS A 40 1.78 1.63 -19.57
CA LYS A 40 2.95 1.76 -20.46
C LYS A 40 4.17 0.94 -20.02
N GLY A 41 4.09 0.21 -18.92
CA GLY A 41 5.14 -0.68 -18.44
C GLY A 41 6.26 -0.02 -17.61
N SER A 42 6.07 1.25 -17.15
CA SER A 42 7.04 1.97 -16.32
C SER A 42 7.30 1.24 -14.99
N THR A 43 8.56 0.90 -14.72
CA THR A 43 9.01 0.23 -13.48
C THR A 43 8.82 1.13 -12.27
N ASP A 44 9.07 2.44 -12.42
CA ASP A 44 8.89 3.42 -11.35
C ASP A 44 7.43 3.59 -11.01
N ALA A 45 6.55 3.67 -12.02
CA ALA A 45 5.11 3.79 -11.79
C ALA A 45 4.52 2.54 -11.11
N VAL A 46 5.00 1.33 -11.44
CA VAL A 46 4.63 0.09 -10.74
C VAL A 46 5.05 0.16 -9.27
N HIS A 47 6.29 0.60 -9.00
CA HIS A 47 6.77 0.80 -7.63
C HIS A 47 5.90 1.79 -6.87
N ASP A 48 5.64 2.95 -7.44
CA ASP A 48 4.96 4.06 -6.80
C ASP A 48 3.46 3.78 -6.59
N MET A 49 2.78 3.17 -7.55
CA MET A 49 1.40 2.68 -7.38
C MET A 49 1.31 1.64 -6.25
N ARG A 50 2.32 0.76 -6.12
CA ARG A 50 2.38 -0.22 -5.02
C ARG A 50 2.54 0.47 -3.67
N VAL A 51 3.37 1.50 -3.58
CA VAL A 51 3.55 2.30 -2.35
C VAL A 51 2.24 3.03 -2.01
N ALA A 52 1.60 3.69 -2.98
CA ALA A 52 0.29 4.32 -2.79
C ALA A 52 -0.78 3.32 -2.29
N GLY A 53 -0.82 2.12 -2.87
CA GLY A 53 -1.69 1.04 -2.39
C GLY A 53 -1.42 0.61 -0.94
N ARG A 54 -0.15 0.62 -0.51
CA ARG A 54 0.21 0.34 0.89
C ARG A 54 -0.21 1.46 1.83
N ARG A 55 -0.05 2.73 1.44
CA ARG A 55 -0.56 3.88 2.20
C ARG A 55 -2.07 3.76 2.42
N LEU A 56 -2.83 3.47 1.37
CA LEU A 56 -4.28 3.27 1.49
C LEU A 56 -4.63 2.07 2.39
N GLN A 57 -3.87 0.97 2.34
CA GLN A 57 -4.07 -0.16 3.27
C GLN A 57 -3.88 0.27 4.73
N THR A 58 -2.88 1.12 5.02
CA THR A 58 -2.65 1.65 6.37
C THR A 58 -3.80 2.57 6.80
N VAL A 59 -4.29 3.45 5.92
CA VAL A 59 -5.49 4.25 6.19
C VAL A 59 -6.69 3.37 6.56
N LEU A 60 -6.95 2.31 5.78
CA LEU A 60 -8.05 1.38 6.06
C LEU A 60 -7.86 0.58 7.37
N MET A 61 -6.63 0.44 7.84
CA MET A 61 -6.33 -0.20 9.12
C MET A 61 -6.58 0.79 10.28
N VAL A 62 -5.97 1.97 10.22
CA VAL A 62 -6.04 3.02 11.25
C VAL A 62 -7.49 3.50 11.47
N PHE A 63 -8.25 3.65 10.39
CA PHE A 63 -9.63 4.16 10.44
C PHE A 63 -10.68 3.06 10.25
N SER A 64 -10.34 1.79 10.51
CA SER A 64 -11.25 0.65 10.29
C SER A 64 -12.57 0.75 11.03
N GLU A 65 -12.58 1.37 12.21
CA GLU A 65 -13.75 1.56 13.06
C GLU A 65 -14.75 2.61 12.50
N LEU A 66 -14.25 3.52 11.65
CA LEU A 66 -15.03 4.59 11.04
C LEU A 66 -15.66 4.22 9.70
N ILE A 67 -15.37 3.03 9.19
CA ILE A 67 -15.83 2.59 7.88
C ILE A 67 -16.71 1.34 8.02
N PRO A 68 -17.90 1.28 7.36
CA PRO A 68 -18.77 0.12 7.44
C PRO A 68 -18.05 -1.17 7.05
N GLN A 69 -18.03 -2.16 7.95
CA GLN A 69 -17.24 -3.39 7.81
C GLN A 69 -17.51 -4.16 6.51
N ASN A 70 -18.78 -4.27 6.10
CA ASN A 70 -19.16 -4.95 4.86
C ASN A 70 -18.59 -4.28 3.60
N LYS A 71 -18.41 -2.95 3.62
CA LYS A 71 -17.81 -2.18 2.51
C LYS A 71 -16.28 -2.31 2.54
N VAL A 72 -15.68 -2.18 3.72
CA VAL A 72 -14.24 -2.32 3.92
C VAL A 72 -13.71 -3.68 3.47
N LEU A 73 -14.39 -4.78 3.83
CA LEU A 73 -13.91 -6.13 3.53
C LEU A 73 -13.79 -6.38 2.02
N LYS A 74 -14.82 -6.01 1.25
CA LYS A 74 -14.80 -6.15 -0.22
C LYS A 74 -13.70 -5.30 -0.84
N PHE A 75 -13.57 -4.06 -0.40
CA PHE A 75 -12.57 -3.14 -0.90
C PHE A 75 -11.15 -3.59 -0.53
N LYS A 76 -10.90 -3.96 0.73
CA LYS A 76 -9.61 -4.51 1.20
C LYS A 76 -9.17 -5.72 0.37
N LYS A 77 -10.10 -6.62 0.02
CA LYS A 77 -9.78 -7.80 -0.81
C LYS A 77 -9.27 -7.39 -2.20
N ARG A 78 -9.93 -6.43 -2.86
CA ARG A 78 -9.52 -5.91 -4.17
C ARG A 78 -8.18 -5.16 -4.08
N LEU A 79 -8.02 -4.28 -3.10
CA LEU A 79 -6.79 -3.53 -2.89
C LEU A 79 -5.60 -4.45 -2.58
N ARG A 80 -5.79 -5.51 -1.79
CA ARG A 80 -4.76 -6.53 -1.54
C ARG A 80 -4.39 -7.28 -2.83
N ARG A 81 -5.38 -7.62 -3.68
CA ARG A 81 -5.13 -8.26 -4.97
C ARG A 81 -4.28 -7.34 -5.87
N LEU A 82 -4.61 -6.05 -5.94
CA LEU A 82 -3.85 -5.05 -6.71
C LEU A 82 -2.40 -4.95 -6.19
N THR A 83 -2.22 -4.71 -4.90
CA THR A 83 -0.86 -4.55 -4.33
C THR A 83 -0.02 -5.82 -4.42
N ARG A 84 -0.65 -7.00 -4.44
CA ARG A 84 0.04 -8.28 -4.69
C ARG A 84 0.52 -8.37 -6.14
N ARG A 85 -0.34 -8.08 -7.14
CA ARG A 85 0.04 -8.10 -8.56
C ARG A 85 1.15 -7.09 -8.86
N LEU A 86 1.03 -5.86 -8.35
CA LEU A 86 2.10 -4.87 -8.42
C LEU A 86 3.40 -5.37 -7.75
N GLY A 87 3.29 -6.09 -6.65
CA GLY A 87 4.42 -6.70 -5.96
C GLY A 87 5.14 -7.74 -6.81
N THR A 88 4.39 -8.59 -7.54
CA THR A 88 4.96 -9.61 -8.44
C THR A 88 5.72 -8.95 -9.60
N VAL A 89 5.13 -7.94 -10.25
CA VAL A 89 5.83 -7.21 -11.34
C VAL A 89 7.10 -6.54 -10.79
N ARG A 90 7.01 -5.83 -9.65
CA ARG A 90 8.19 -5.17 -9.04
C ARG A 90 9.29 -6.15 -8.64
N GLN A 91 8.94 -7.36 -8.23
CA GLN A 91 9.93 -8.39 -7.91
C GLN A 91 10.77 -8.73 -9.14
N TYR A 92 10.15 -8.89 -10.30
CA TYR A 92 10.88 -9.12 -11.55
C TYR A 92 11.68 -7.88 -12.00
N ASP A 93 11.14 -6.66 -11.83
CA ASP A 93 11.89 -5.44 -12.10
C ASP A 93 13.21 -5.40 -11.32
N VAL A 94 13.17 -5.72 -10.01
CA VAL A 94 14.36 -5.76 -9.15
C VAL A 94 15.33 -6.87 -9.57
N LEU A 95 14.82 -8.07 -9.91
CA LEU A 95 15.67 -9.15 -10.38
C LEU A 95 16.38 -8.79 -11.70
N LEU A 96 15.66 -8.20 -12.65
CA LEU A 96 16.23 -7.76 -13.91
C LEU A 96 17.28 -6.66 -13.70
N GLU A 97 17.05 -5.73 -12.79
CA GLU A 97 18.01 -4.69 -12.42
C GLU A 97 19.29 -5.31 -11.82
N VAL A 98 19.15 -6.25 -10.86
CA VAL A 98 20.29 -6.95 -10.24
C VAL A 98 21.09 -7.74 -11.27
N PHE A 99 20.43 -8.54 -12.13
CA PHE A 99 21.13 -9.34 -13.12
C PHE A 99 21.77 -8.50 -14.23
N SER A 100 21.20 -7.31 -14.54
CA SER A 100 21.80 -6.44 -15.56
C SER A 100 22.98 -5.63 -15.03
N SER A 101 22.93 -5.16 -13.78
CA SER A 101 23.90 -4.18 -13.27
C SER A 101 24.89 -4.73 -12.25
N ALA A 102 24.45 -5.64 -11.37
CA ALA A 102 25.25 -6.07 -10.22
C ALA A 102 26.15 -7.27 -10.51
N ILE A 103 25.85 -8.06 -11.53
CA ILE A 103 26.61 -9.26 -11.85
C ILE A 103 27.68 -8.95 -12.92
N LYS A 104 28.92 -8.78 -12.46
CA LYS A 104 30.09 -8.76 -13.35
C LYS A 104 30.39 -10.20 -13.74
N CYS A 105 30.21 -10.55 -15.02
CA CYS A 105 30.61 -11.85 -15.54
C CYS A 105 32.08 -11.86 -15.84
N SER A 106 32.78 -12.88 -15.31
CA SER A 106 34.24 -13.02 -15.48
C SER A 106 34.59 -13.94 -16.64
N ASP A 107 33.64 -14.74 -17.14
CA ASP A 107 33.81 -15.66 -18.24
C ASP A 107 32.56 -15.82 -19.11
N ASP A 108 32.68 -16.47 -20.26
CA ASP A 108 31.61 -16.68 -21.23
C ASP A 108 30.45 -17.56 -20.70
N LYS A 109 30.75 -18.49 -19.79
CA LYS A 109 29.71 -19.35 -19.18
C LYS A 109 28.80 -18.54 -18.25
N GLN A 110 29.42 -17.70 -17.42
CA GLN A 110 28.65 -16.80 -16.54
C GLN A 110 27.82 -15.82 -17.36
N LEU A 111 28.35 -15.27 -18.45
CA LEU A 111 27.63 -14.41 -19.37
C LEU A 111 26.43 -15.11 -19.99
N THR A 112 26.62 -16.35 -20.44
CA THR A 112 25.56 -17.18 -21.01
C THR A 112 24.42 -17.43 -20.01
N VAL A 113 24.77 -17.85 -18.78
CA VAL A 113 23.81 -18.07 -17.70
C VAL A 113 23.03 -16.78 -17.36
N ARG A 114 23.76 -15.66 -17.21
CA ARG A 114 23.13 -14.34 -16.97
C ARG A 114 22.12 -14.00 -18.06
N ASN A 115 22.48 -14.15 -19.33
CA ASN A 115 21.58 -13.83 -20.45
C ASN A 115 20.34 -14.74 -20.49
N LEU A 116 20.47 -16.03 -20.17
CA LEU A 116 19.35 -16.96 -20.02
C LEU A 116 18.40 -16.53 -18.89
N LEU A 117 18.96 -16.12 -17.73
CA LEU A 117 18.17 -15.63 -16.61
C LEU A 117 17.43 -14.34 -16.96
N LEU A 118 18.10 -13.37 -17.61
CA LEU A 118 17.49 -12.14 -18.08
C LEU A 118 16.34 -12.41 -19.05
N ALA A 119 16.51 -13.30 -20.03
CA ALA A 119 15.47 -13.68 -20.96
C ALA A 119 14.26 -14.30 -20.24
N ARG A 120 14.52 -15.25 -19.33
CA ARG A 120 13.47 -15.91 -18.54
C ARG A 120 12.70 -14.91 -17.67
N TYR A 121 13.39 -14.07 -16.90
CA TYR A 121 12.72 -13.10 -16.02
C TYR A 121 12.02 -12.00 -16.81
N SER A 122 12.50 -11.61 -18.01
CA SER A 122 11.80 -10.69 -18.89
C SER A 122 10.47 -11.27 -19.35
N THR A 123 10.41 -12.55 -19.72
CA THR A 123 9.17 -13.25 -20.08
C THR A 123 8.21 -13.30 -18.89
N SER A 124 8.70 -13.74 -17.72
CA SER A 124 7.86 -13.80 -16.50
C SER A 124 7.35 -12.42 -16.06
N ARG A 125 8.18 -11.38 -16.21
CA ARG A 125 7.79 -9.99 -15.97
C ARG A 125 6.64 -9.56 -16.88
N LYS A 126 6.72 -9.89 -18.17
CA LYS A 126 5.67 -9.59 -19.15
C LYS A 126 4.35 -10.26 -18.76
N GLU A 127 4.36 -11.55 -18.48
CA GLU A 127 3.18 -12.30 -18.03
C GLU A 127 2.57 -11.72 -16.74
N ALA A 128 3.42 -11.35 -15.77
CA ALA A 128 2.97 -10.72 -14.53
C ALA A 128 2.35 -9.33 -14.79
N HIS A 129 2.89 -8.59 -15.75
CA HIS A 129 2.37 -7.28 -16.16
C HIS A 129 1.03 -7.42 -16.87
N ASP A 130 0.88 -8.35 -17.82
CA ASP A 130 -0.39 -8.62 -18.49
C ASP A 130 -1.50 -8.99 -17.49
N ASN A 131 -1.16 -9.84 -16.51
CA ASN A 131 -2.07 -10.18 -15.41
C ASN A 131 -2.43 -8.96 -14.50
N LEU A 132 -1.54 -7.99 -14.40
CA LEU A 132 -1.80 -6.73 -13.69
C LEU A 132 -2.75 -5.84 -14.50
N LEU A 133 -2.55 -5.74 -15.83
CA LEU A 133 -3.40 -4.96 -16.72
C LEU A 133 -4.85 -5.45 -16.69
N ASN A 134 -5.07 -6.75 -16.80
CA ASN A 134 -6.41 -7.34 -16.71
C ASN A 134 -7.09 -6.98 -15.37
N LEU A 135 -6.33 -6.97 -14.27
CA LEU A 135 -6.87 -6.57 -12.97
C LEU A 135 -7.20 -5.07 -12.91
N LEU A 136 -6.39 -4.21 -13.54
CA LEU A 136 -6.67 -2.76 -13.58
C LEU A 136 -7.93 -2.46 -14.38
N GLU A 137 -8.19 -3.20 -15.45
CA GLU A 137 -9.45 -3.15 -16.22
C GLU A 137 -10.65 -3.60 -15.38
N GLU A 138 -10.55 -4.75 -14.69
CA GLU A 138 -11.60 -5.21 -13.76
C GLU A 138 -11.92 -4.16 -12.65
N ILE A 139 -10.91 -3.46 -12.16
CA ILE A 139 -11.08 -2.42 -11.14
C ILE A 139 -11.81 -1.21 -11.72
N GLU A 140 -11.47 -0.79 -12.93
CA GLU A 140 -12.09 0.33 -13.63
C GLU A 140 -13.55 0.02 -13.99
N GLU A 141 -13.84 -1.10 -14.64
CA GLU A 141 -15.19 -1.54 -15.00
C GLU A 141 -16.09 -1.69 -13.77
N SER A 142 -15.53 -2.18 -12.67
CA SER A 142 -16.29 -2.34 -11.41
C SER A 142 -16.58 -1.03 -10.69
N ASP A 143 -15.94 0.08 -11.09
CA ASP A 143 -16.02 1.42 -10.45
C ASP A 143 -15.84 1.37 -8.91
N ILE A 144 -15.02 0.42 -8.45
CA ILE A 144 -14.93 0.11 -7.02
C ILE A 144 -14.34 1.25 -6.20
N PHE A 145 -13.45 2.05 -6.77
CA PHE A 145 -12.85 3.20 -6.10
C PHE A 145 -13.88 4.29 -5.82
N ARG A 146 -14.65 4.69 -6.84
CA ARG A 146 -15.72 5.69 -6.69
C ARG A 146 -16.80 5.22 -5.72
N ARG A 147 -17.25 3.96 -5.85
CA ARG A 147 -18.24 3.39 -4.94
C ARG A 147 -17.74 3.33 -3.49
N PHE A 148 -16.45 3.09 -3.30
CA PHE A 148 -15.88 3.09 -1.95
C PHE A 148 -15.81 4.50 -1.37
N ILE A 149 -15.35 5.50 -2.12
CA ILE A 149 -15.36 6.92 -1.73
C ILE A 149 -16.80 7.33 -1.37
N GLY A 150 -17.78 7.04 -2.22
CA GLY A 150 -19.19 7.33 -1.94
C GLY A 150 -19.69 6.67 -0.65
N SER A 151 -19.25 5.44 -0.35
CA SER A 151 -19.65 4.75 0.88
C SER A 151 -19.03 5.35 2.14
N VAL A 152 -17.82 5.93 2.04
CA VAL A 152 -17.18 6.65 3.15
C VAL A 152 -17.89 7.98 3.39
N ASN A 153 -18.25 8.70 2.34
CA ASN A 153 -18.99 9.97 2.42
C ASN A 153 -20.38 9.79 3.04
N THR A 154 -21.11 8.73 2.66
CA THR A 154 -22.46 8.45 3.20
C THR A 154 -22.43 7.86 4.61
N SER A 155 -21.33 7.29 5.07
CA SER A 155 -21.23 6.80 6.44
C SER A 155 -21.31 7.90 7.49
N GLN A 156 -21.18 9.15 7.07
CA GLN A 156 -21.36 10.35 7.90
C GLN A 156 -22.82 10.87 7.94
N ALA A 157 -23.74 10.19 7.22
CA ALA A 157 -25.14 10.60 7.20
C ALA A 157 -25.85 10.38 8.56
N PRO A 158 -26.83 11.22 8.93
CA PRO A 158 -27.46 11.25 10.26
C PRO A 158 -28.09 9.94 10.77
N GLY A 159 -28.33 8.95 9.91
CA GLY A 159 -28.99 7.68 10.28
C GLY A 159 -28.05 6.57 10.78
N MET A 160 -26.72 6.66 10.57
CA MET A 160 -25.75 5.61 10.95
C MET A 160 -25.09 5.82 12.32
N LYS A 161 -25.51 6.81 13.08
CA LYS A 161 -24.81 7.38 14.23
C LYS A 161 -24.62 6.46 15.46
N LYS A 162 -25.33 5.36 15.59
CA LYS A 162 -25.32 4.60 16.87
C LYS A 162 -23.99 3.85 17.12
N ALA A 163 -23.34 3.34 16.08
CA ALA A 163 -22.06 2.64 16.18
C ALA A 163 -20.85 3.59 16.21
N TYR A 164 -21.00 4.82 15.73
CA TYR A 164 -19.92 5.81 15.57
C TYR A 164 -19.90 6.89 16.66
N ARG A 165 -20.92 6.99 17.52
CA ARG A 165 -21.12 8.09 18.49
C ARG A 165 -19.94 8.34 19.44
N ASN A 166 -19.14 7.33 19.76
CA ASN A 166 -18.01 7.49 20.67
C ASN A 166 -16.76 7.97 19.95
N ILE A 167 -16.60 7.64 18.66
CA ILE A 167 -15.40 7.95 17.87
C ILE A 167 -15.53 9.34 17.21
N GLU A 168 -16.75 9.80 16.94
CA GLU A 168 -17.02 11.17 16.43
C GLU A 168 -16.49 12.28 17.35
N LYS A 169 -16.26 11.97 18.63
CA LYS A 169 -15.78 12.93 19.63
C LYS A 169 -14.27 13.15 19.58
N PHE A 170 -13.53 12.21 19.00
CA PHE A 170 -12.08 12.34 18.91
C PHE A 170 -11.68 13.32 17.81
N SER A 171 -10.77 14.22 18.13
CA SER A 171 -10.07 15.01 17.13
C SER A 171 -9.18 14.12 16.25
N PHE A 172 -8.81 14.61 15.08
CA PHE A 172 -7.85 13.91 14.22
C PHE A 172 -6.52 13.67 14.95
N ALA A 173 -6.03 14.67 15.72
CA ALA A 173 -4.78 14.55 16.48
C ALA A 173 -4.83 13.46 17.56
N GLU A 174 -5.94 13.34 18.30
CA GLU A 174 -6.11 12.28 19.30
C GLU A 174 -6.10 10.90 18.65
N LYS A 175 -6.90 10.68 17.62
CA LYS A 175 -6.92 9.40 16.90
C LYS A 175 -5.55 9.03 16.31
N MET A 176 -4.83 10.00 15.73
CA MET A 176 -3.51 9.73 15.18
C MET A 176 -2.48 9.45 16.28
N ARG A 177 -2.54 10.14 17.41
CA ARG A 177 -1.65 9.88 18.57
C ARG A 177 -1.81 8.44 19.05
N ASP A 178 -3.04 7.99 19.28
CA ASP A 178 -3.32 6.64 19.73
C ASP A 178 -2.86 5.60 18.70
N SER A 179 -3.23 5.77 17.45
CA SER A 179 -2.88 4.82 16.38
C SER A 179 -1.37 4.77 16.11
N ILE A 180 -0.67 5.89 16.16
CA ILE A 180 0.80 5.92 16.04
C ILE A 180 1.44 5.30 17.28
N GLY A 181 0.90 5.54 18.47
CA GLY A 181 1.35 4.91 19.72
C GLY A 181 1.32 3.39 19.64
N ASP A 182 0.21 2.81 19.18
CA ASP A 182 0.06 1.37 18.98
C ASP A 182 1.09 0.84 17.95
N LEU A 183 1.25 1.52 16.82
CA LEU A 183 2.21 1.12 15.79
C LEU A 183 3.67 1.23 16.23
N VAL A 184 4.00 2.22 17.08
CA VAL A 184 5.32 2.35 17.71
C VAL A 184 5.53 1.20 18.70
N GLY A 185 4.53 0.84 19.49
CA GLY A 185 4.56 -0.30 20.40
C GLY A 185 4.85 -1.62 19.68
N ASP A 186 4.14 -1.88 18.60
CA ASP A 186 4.33 -3.07 17.75
C ASP A 186 5.74 -3.11 17.15
N PHE A 187 6.21 -1.98 16.62
CA PHE A 187 7.56 -1.88 16.04
C PHE A 187 8.64 -2.06 17.12
N SER A 188 8.53 -1.40 18.27
CA SER A 188 9.48 -1.50 19.38
C SER A 188 9.57 -2.92 19.93
N SER A 189 8.45 -3.63 20.02
CA SER A 189 8.41 -5.05 20.39
C SER A 189 9.16 -5.90 19.37
N GLY A 190 9.02 -5.61 18.07
CA GLY A 190 9.78 -6.24 16.99
C GLY A 190 11.29 -5.98 17.10
N VAL A 191 11.69 -4.74 17.39
CA VAL A 191 13.10 -4.36 17.62
C VAL A 191 13.68 -5.13 18.81
N THR A 192 12.97 -5.17 19.94
CA THR A 192 13.43 -5.90 21.14
C THR A 192 13.64 -7.39 20.86
N ARG A 193 12.76 -8.01 20.07
CA ARG A 193 12.94 -9.43 19.68
C ARG A 193 14.12 -9.59 18.72
N ALA A 194 14.30 -8.69 17.77
CA ALA A 194 15.41 -8.72 16.82
C ALA A 194 16.78 -8.58 17.52
N LEU A 195 16.90 -7.70 18.51
CA LEU A 195 18.12 -7.56 19.32
C LEU A 195 18.45 -8.79 20.19
N ARG A 196 17.46 -9.62 20.52
CA ARG A 196 17.69 -10.89 21.24
C ARG A 196 18.03 -12.05 20.33
N HIS A 197 17.77 -11.93 19.04
CA HIS A 197 17.93 -12.98 18.03
C HIS A 197 18.49 -12.40 16.75
N GLU A 198 19.70 -11.79 16.85
CA GLU A 198 20.33 -11.01 15.77
C GLU A 198 20.57 -11.82 14.49
N ASP A 199 20.77 -13.12 14.60
CA ASP A 199 20.98 -14.02 13.46
C ASP A 199 19.70 -14.53 12.80
N SER A 200 18.51 -14.24 13.37
CA SER A 200 17.24 -14.71 12.80
C SER A 200 16.71 -13.77 11.71
N VAL A 201 16.85 -14.23 10.47
CA VAL A 201 16.31 -13.53 9.29
C VAL A 201 14.80 -13.35 9.37
N GLU A 202 14.09 -14.31 9.95
CA GLU A 202 12.63 -14.30 10.12
C GLU A 202 12.22 -13.16 11.07
N ILE A 203 12.88 -13.02 12.21
CA ILE A 203 12.58 -11.98 13.21
C ILE A 203 12.91 -10.58 12.66
N LEU A 204 14.04 -10.44 11.96
CA LEU A 204 14.38 -9.20 11.25
C LEU A 204 13.34 -8.84 10.18
N HIS A 205 12.83 -9.84 9.48
CA HIS A 205 11.77 -9.65 8.49
C HIS A 205 10.45 -9.21 9.13
N GLU A 206 10.05 -9.81 10.27
CA GLU A 206 8.85 -9.42 11.03
C GLU A 206 8.97 -7.99 11.54
N MET A 207 10.11 -7.60 12.12
CA MET A 207 10.39 -6.22 12.54
C MET A 207 10.24 -5.23 11.37
N ARG A 208 10.80 -5.57 10.21
CA ARG A 208 10.65 -4.75 9.00
C ARG A 208 9.20 -4.65 8.53
N ILE A 209 8.41 -5.72 8.68
CA ILE A 209 6.97 -5.69 8.36
C ILE A 209 6.23 -4.76 9.31
N ALA A 210 6.50 -4.82 10.63
CA ALA A 210 5.88 -3.95 11.62
C ALA A 210 6.20 -2.47 11.40
N GLY A 211 7.41 -2.12 10.95
CA GLY A 211 7.79 -0.74 10.67
C GLY A 211 7.12 -0.10 9.45
N LYS A 212 6.58 -0.89 8.52
CA LYS A 212 5.94 -0.34 7.31
C LYS A 212 4.65 0.42 7.59
N PRO A 213 3.68 -0.12 8.37
CA PRO A 213 2.47 0.62 8.73
C PRO A 213 2.78 1.92 9.48
N LEU A 214 3.73 1.88 10.40
CA LEU A 214 4.18 3.08 11.13
C LEU A 214 4.66 4.16 10.17
N ARG A 215 5.56 3.83 9.24
CA ARG A 215 6.05 4.77 8.24
C ARG A 215 4.91 5.36 7.40
N TYR A 216 3.99 4.52 6.92
CA TYR A 216 2.88 4.99 6.08
C TYR A 216 1.81 5.77 6.85
N ALA A 217 1.68 5.57 8.15
CA ALA A 217 0.79 6.37 8.99
C ALA A 217 1.35 7.78 9.24
N MET A 218 2.67 7.94 9.18
CA MET A 218 3.36 9.24 9.34
C MET A 218 3.45 10.04 8.04
N GLU A 219 3.23 9.42 6.87
CA GLU A 219 3.14 10.05 5.54
C GLU A 219 1.72 10.62 5.28
#